data_870a919f221c4e4167831d9c8ad52e52
#
_entry.id   870a919f221c4e4167831d9c8ad52e52
#
_cell.length_a   1.000
_cell.length_b   1.000
_cell.length_c   1.000
_cell.angle_alpha   90.00
_cell.angle_beta   90.00
_cell.angle_gamma   90.00
#
_symmetry.space_group_name_H-M   'P 1'
#
loop_
_entity.id
_entity.type
_entity.pdbx_description
1 polymer ?
#
loop_
_entity_poly.entity_id
_entity_poly.type
_entity_poly.pdbx_seq_one_letter_code
_entity_poly.pdbx_strand_id
1 'polypeptide(L)'
;MSLTLSTAAPQPARQAPRDRRDTVWHRLFGSLFSALATVATLALVLAAAGRLINWAVIDAVWPGAAGDVCRQASGACWAFLGEKMRQILFGIYPPGEQWRPTVVCGFILAMTVYSLSPRHWRLRTAVLWIVGMAAGLALMQGGVFGLARVPTASWGGLPVTLLLAVCSLGAGLPLGVLLALGRRGSLPTARFISVGIIELIRGLPLVSLLFMASIVLPIMLPAGMTIDSLLRAGIALTVFSAAYLAEVIRGGLQAIPPGQAEASRALGLSW
;
A
#
# COMPACT_ATOMS: atom_id res chain seq x y z
N MET A 1 -12.40 6.92 -69.09
CA MET A 1 -13.13 7.87 -68.20
C MET A 1 -13.73 7.04 -67.08
N SER A 2 -12.96 6.74 -66.04
CA SER A 2 -13.30 5.84 -64.94
C SER A 2 -13.57 6.71 -63.67
N LEU A 3 -14.83 6.82 -63.29
CA LEU A 3 -15.27 7.48 -62.10
C LEU A 3 -14.96 6.58 -60.87
N THR A 4 -13.93 6.96 -60.09
CA THR A 4 -13.68 6.38 -58.78
C THR A 4 -14.65 7.00 -57.76
N LEU A 5 -15.68 6.25 -57.40
CA LEU A 5 -16.54 6.56 -56.24
C LEU A 5 -15.75 6.40 -54.96
N SER A 6 -15.37 7.53 -54.36
CA SER A 6 -14.84 7.58 -52.99
C SER A 6 -15.96 7.28 -52.03
N THR A 7 -16.02 6.06 -51.51
CA THR A 7 -16.88 5.71 -50.37
C THR A 7 -16.25 6.25 -49.08
N ALA A 8 -16.65 7.47 -48.72
CA ALA A 8 -16.32 8.01 -47.38
C ALA A 8 -16.97 7.10 -46.31
N ALA A 9 -16.15 6.48 -45.47
CA ALA A 9 -16.62 5.71 -44.35
C ALA A 9 -17.47 6.60 -43.43
N PRO A 10 -18.61 6.11 -42.92
CA PRO A 10 -19.46 6.88 -42.02
C PRO A 10 -18.69 7.23 -40.76
N GLN A 11 -18.53 8.52 -40.48
CA GLN A 11 -17.94 9.00 -39.23
C GLN A 11 -18.82 8.53 -38.06
N PRO A 12 -18.23 7.93 -37.01
CA PRO A 12 -19.01 7.55 -35.84
C PRO A 12 -19.66 8.81 -35.26
N ALA A 13 -20.99 8.75 -35.12
CA ALA A 13 -21.78 9.84 -34.54
C ALA A 13 -21.17 10.24 -33.19
N ARG A 14 -20.78 11.53 -33.04
CA ARG A 14 -20.35 12.10 -31.76
C ARG A 14 -21.47 11.87 -30.76
N GLN A 15 -21.27 10.94 -29.83
CA GLN A 15 -22.19 10.78 -28.70
C GLN A 15 -22.15 12.09 -27.90
N ALA A 16 -23.30 12.78 -27.84
CA ALA A 16 -23.46 13.94 -26.99
C ALA A 16 -23.04 13.59 -25.55
N PRO A 17 -22.38 14.48 -24.81
CA PRO A 17 -22.02 14.24 -23.42
C PRO A 17 -23.29 13.95 -22.62
N ARG A 18 -23.44 12.68 -22.18
CA ARG A 18 -24.53 12.29 -21.28
C ARG A 18 -24.33 13.07 -19.98
N ASP A 19 -25.35 13.85 -19.60
CA ASP A 19 -25.33 14.59 -18.34
C ASP A 19 -25.15 13.58 -17.20
N ARG A 20 -24.08 13.75 -16.42
CA ARG A 20 -23.67 12.81 -15.38
C ARG A 20 -24.72 12.70 -14.27
N ARG A 21 -25.51 13.73 -14.08
CA ARG A 21 -26.60 13.80 -13.09
C ARG A 21 -27.78 12.90 -13.46
N ASP A 22 -28.20 12.92 -14.72
CA ASP A 22 -29.28 12.08 -15.20
C ASP A 22 -28.93 10.59 -15.14
N THR A 23 -27.68 10.24 -15.37
CA THR A 23 -27.22 8.85 -15.29
C THR A 23 -27.24 8.29 -13.87
N VAL A 24 -26.94 9.08 -12.83
CA VAL A 24 -26.94 8.62 -11.43
C VAL A 24 -28.38 8.47 -10.93
N TRP A 25 -29.26 9.44 -11.19
CA TRP A 25 -30.66 9.37 -10.83
C TRP A 25 -31.37 8.15 -11.46
N HIS A 26 -31.17 7.94 -12.74
CA HIS A 26 -31.74 6.76 -13.43
C HIS A 26 -31.17 5.43 -12.90
N ARG A 27 -29.93 5.36 -12.46
CA ARG A 27 -29.39 4.15 -11.83
C ARG A 27 -29.97 3.87 -10.46
N LEU A 28 -30.20 4.90 -9.66
CA LEU A 28 -30.73 4.76 -8.31
C LEU A 28 -32.23 4.57 -8.25
N PHE A 29 -32.97 5.21 -9.16
CA PHE A 29 -34.46 5.27 -9.12
C PHE A 29 -35.14 4.91 -10.45
N GLY A 30 -34.40 4.45 -11.45
CA GLY A 30 -34.93 4.18 -12.79
C GLY A 30 -35.83 2.92 -12.90
N SER A 31 -35.84 2.06 -11.89
CA SER A 31 -36.77 0.94 -11.79
C SER A 31 -37.29 0.80 -10.36
N LEU A 32 -38.48 0.20 -10.19
CA LEU A 32 -39.05 -0.04 -8.86
C LEU A 32 -38.09 -0.83 -7.96
N PHE A 33 -37.41 -1.84 -8.52
CA PHE A 33 -36.44 -2.64 -7.79
C PHE A 33 -35.22 -1.80 -7.36
N SER A 34 -34.65 -0.97 -8.25
CA SER A 34 -33.48 -0.12 -7.87
C SER A 34 -33.89 0.96 -6.87
N ALA A 35 -35.08 1.52 -6.96
CA ALA A 35 -35.60 2.47 -5.99
C ALA A 35 -35.79 1.83 -4.60
N LEU A 36 -36.42 0.65 -4.53
CA LEU A 36 -36.56 -0.10 -3.27
C LEU A 36 -35.19 -0.49 -2.68
N ALA A 37 -34.27 -0.98 -3.49
CA ALA A 37 -32.92 -1.31 -3.06
C ALA A 37 -32.16 -0.08 -2.53
N THR A 38 -32.30 1.07 -3.21
CA THR A 38 -31.68 2.33 -2.76
C THR A 38 -32.23 2.81 -1.44
N VAL A 39 -33.57 2.80 -1.29
CA VAL A 39 -34.25 3.20 -0.05
C VAL A 39 -33.90 2.25 1.10
N ALA A 40 -33.91 0.93 0.86
CA ALA A 40 -33.54 -0.06 1.86
C ALA A 40 -32.06 0.10 2.30
N THR A 41 -31.15 0.31 1.34
CA THR A 41 -29.73 0.55 1.64
C THR A 41 -29.54 1.84 2.43
N LEU A 42 -30.23 2.92 2.05
CA LEU A 42 -30.15 4.20 2.76
C LEU A 42 -30.69 4.07 4.19
N ALA A 43 -31.83 3.40 4.37
CA ALA A 43 -32.40 3.15 5.69
C ALA A 43 -31.44 2.33 6.58
N LEU A 44 -30.82 1.28 6.02
CA LEU A 44 -29.81 0.48 6.71
C LEU A 44 -28.60 1.32 7.11
N VAL A 45 -28.07 2.14 6.19
CA VAL A 45 -26.93 3.03 6.45
C VAL A 45 -27.27 4.06 7.53
N LEU A 46 -28.45 4.68 7.47
CA LEU A 46 -28.88 5.64 8.49
C LEU A 46 -29.08 4.99 9.87
N ALA A 47 -29.66 3.79 9.91
CA ALA A 47 -29.81 3.03 11.16
C ALA A 47 -28.44 2.62 11.75
N ALA A 48 -27.53 2.17 10.91
CA ALA A 48 -26.15 1.84 11.31
C ALA A 48 -25.38 3.09 11.78
N ALA A 49 -25.50 4.20 11.07
CA ALA A 49 -24.89 5.48 11.43
C ALA A 49 -25.41 6.00 12.78
N GLY A 50 -26.72 5.91 13.01
CA GLY A 50 -27.31 6.28 14.30
C GLY A 50 -26.75 5.46 15.46
N ARG A 51 -26.65 4.14 15.29
CA ARG A 51 -26.04 3.26 16.31
C ARG A 51 -24.55 3.57 16.53
N LEU A 52 -23.82 3.82 15.45
CA LEU A 52 -22.40 4.19 15.53
C LEU A 52 -22.20 5.53 16.23
N ILE A 53 -23.03 6.53 15.94
CA ILE A 53 -22.97 7.84 16.61
C ILE A 53 -23.28 7.69 18.09
N ASN A 54 -24.31 6.95 18.46
CA ASN A 54 -24.63 6.70 19.87
C ASN A 54 -23.46 6.03 20.57
N TRP A 55 -22.92 4.94 20.01
CA TRP A 55 -21.80 4.21 20.58
C TRP A 55 -20.51 5.04 20.63
N ALA A 56 -20.17 5.78 19.57
CA ALA A 56 -18.89 6.47 19.45
C ALA A 56 -18.86 7.86 20.10
N VAL A 57 -20.03 8.51 20.29
CA VAL A 57 -20.11 9.90 20.72
C VAL A 57 -20.97 10.09 21.94
N ILE A 58 -22.24 9.59 21.94
CA ILE A 58 -23.20 9.87 22.99
C ILE A 58 -22.91 9.05 24.25
N ASP A 59 -22.75 7.74 24.10
CA ASP A 59 -22.47 6.81 25.21
C ASP A 59 -20.96 6.66 25.45
N ALA A 60 -20.12 7.41 24.74
CA ALA A 60 -18.67 7.30 24.81
C ALA A 60 -18.09 7.90 26.09
N VAL A 61 -17.07 7.23 26.61
CA VAL A 61 -16.26 7.71 27.74
C VAL A 61 -15.09 8.52 27.22
N TRP A 62 -15.09 9.81 27.49
CA TRP A 62 -14.08 10.75 27.03
C TRP A 62 -12.87 10.83 27.97
N PRO A 63 -11.69 11.33 27.51
CA PRO A 63 -10.50 11.51 28.33
C PRO A 63 -10.78 12.31 29.61
N GLY A 64 -10.21 11.85 30.76
CA GLY A 64 -10.43 12.44 32.07
C GLY A 64 -11.38 11.65 32.97
N ALA A 65 -12.08 10.63 32.45
CA ALA A 65 -12.86 9.71 33.29
C ALA A 65 -11.95 8.64 33.94
N ALA A 66 -12.34 8.17 35.14
CA ALA A 66 -11.66 7.09 35.86
C ALA A 66 -11.70 5.79 35.03
N GLY A 67 -10.64 4.96 35.13
CA GLY A 67 -10.50 3.73 34.31
C GLY A 67 -11.60 2.69 34.52
N ASP A 68 -12.27 2.71 35.68
CA ASP A 68 -13.37 1.78 36.01
C ASP A 68 -14.64 2.07 35.19
N VAL A 69 -14.84 3.33 34.79
CA VAL A 69 -16.02 3.77 34.02
C VAL A 69 -16.06 3.08 32.66
N CYS A 70 -14.91 2.83 32.03
CA CYS A 70 -14.83 2.15 30.74
C CYS A 70 -15.33 0.70 30.80
N ARG A 71 -15.24 0.02 31.93
CA ARG A 71 -15.72 -1.36 32.06
C ARG A 71 -17.24 -1.46 32.14
N GLN A 72 -17.88 -0.39 32.56
CA GLN A 72 -19.32 -0.31 32.76
C GLN A 72 -20.04 0.40 31.63
N ALA A 73 -19.30 1.11 30.77
CA ALA A 73 -19.86 1.86 29.67
C ALA A 73 -20.28 0.94 28.51
N SER A 74 -21.42 1.27 27.88
CA SER A 74 -21.90 0.62 26.66
C SER A 74 -21.29 1.20 25.37
N GLY A 75 -20.66 2.38 25.49
CA GLY A 75 -20.06 3.13 24.37
C GLY A 75 -18.54 2.94 24.23
N ALA A 76 -18.00 3.66 23.28
CA ALA A 76 -16.55 3.66 23.02
C ALA A 76 -15.77 4.29 24.18
N CYS A 77 -14.66 3.66 24.58
CA CYS A 77 -13.81 4.23 25.63
C CYS A 77 -12.62 5.01 25.01
N TRP A 78 -12.83 6.28 24.71
CA TRP A 78 -11.78 7.18 24.22
C TRP A 78 -10.76 7.55 25.31
N ALA A 79 -11.16 7.51 26.59
CA ALA A 79 -10.25 7.70 27.72
C ALA A 79 -9.10 6.69 27.69
N PHE A 80 -9.40 5.40 27.49
CA PHE A 80 -8.38 4.34 27.37
C PHE A 80 -7.48 4.56 26.14
N LEU A 81 -8.09 4.96 25.03
CA LEU A 81 -7.32 5.24 23.80
C LEU A 81 -6.35 6.41 24.00
N GLY A 82 -6.78 7.46 24.71
CA GLY A 82 -5.94 8.61 25.05
C GLY A 82 -4.72 8.22 25.89
N GLU A 83 -4.91 7.40 26.93
CA GLU A 83 -3.81 6.91 27.79
C GLU A 83 -2.82 6.01 27.01
N LYS A 84 -3.34 5.18 26.10
CA LYS A 84 -2.53 4.24 25.31
C LYS A 84 -2.00 4.80 24.00
N MET A 85 -2.36 6.04 23.65
CA MET A 85 -1.99 6.65 22.37
C MET A 85 -0.48 6.61 22.13
N ARG A 86 0.33 6.90 23.12
CA ARG A 86 1.79 6.83 22.99
C ARG A 86 2.29 5.42 22.66
N GLN A 87 1.70 4.41 23.32
CA GLN A 87 2.04 3.02 23.08
C GLN A 87 1.57 2.54 21.71
N ILE A 88 0.40 2.98 21.24
CA ILE A 88 -0.12 2.69 19.90
C ILE A 88 0.79 3.33 18.84
N LEU A 89 1.17 4.60 19.04
CA LEU A 89 1.98 5.34 18.06
C LEU A 89 3.44 4.89 18.03
N PHE A 90 4.07 4.67 19.20
CA PHE A 90 5.51 4.45 19.29
C PHE A 90 5.90 3.05 19.82
N GLY A 91 4.93 2.21 20.17
CA GLY A 91 5.20 0.90 20.77
C GLY A 91 5.94 1.06 22.09
N ILE A 92 7.04 0.32 22.24
CA ILE A 92 7.92 0.34 23.43
C ILE A 92 9.17 1.21 23.23
N TYR A 93 9.18 2.08 22.23
CA TYR A 93 10.28 3.02 22.00
C TYR A 93 10.46 3.96 23.20
N PRO A 94 11.71 4.19 23.68
CA PRO A 94 11.97 4.97 24.90
C PRO A 94 11.30 6.35 24.88
N PRO A 95 10.56 6.72 25.94
CA PRO A 95 9.78 7.96 25.95
C PRO A 95 10.59 9.24 25.68
N GLY A 96 11.80 9.34 26.22
CA GLY A 96 12.68 10.51 26.01
C GLY A 96 13.20 10.66 24.59
N GLU A 97 13.15 9.58 23.79
CA GLU A 97 13.69 9.53 22.44
C GLU A 97 12.63 9.49 21.32
N GLN A 98 11.35 9.60 21.68
CA GLN A 98 10.22 9.48 20.74
C GLN A 98 10.18 10.60 19.68
N TRP A 99 10.94 11.66 19.89
CA TRP A 99 11.11 12.71 18.87
C TRP A 99 11.76 12.17 17.58
N ARG A 100 12.64 11.15 17.68
CA ARG A 100 13.34 10.54 16.53
C ARG A 100 12.35 9.84 15.57
N PRO A 101 11.56 8.86 16.03
CA PRO A 101 10.53 8.24 15.18
C PRO A 101 9.48 9.25 14.71
N THR A 102 9.18 10.32 15.46
CA THR A 102 8.28 11.38 15.02
C THR A 102 8.85 12.12 13.80
N VAL A 103 10.13 12.47 13.82
CA VAL A 103 10.83 13.09 12.68
C VAL A 103 10.80 12.18 11.46
N VAL A 104 11.05 10.88 11.66
CA VAL A 104 11.01 9.88 10.56
C VAL A 104 9.61 9.77 9.97
N CYS A 105 8.57 9.70 10.80
CA CYS A 105 7.19 9.70 10.32
C CYS A 105 6.87 10.98 9.54
N GLY A 106 7.25 12.14 10.08
CA GLY A 106 7.08 13.44 9.40
C GLY A 106 7.77 13.49 8.04
N PHE A 107 9.01 12.99 7.96
CA PHE A 107 9.74 12.87 6.70
C PHE A 107 9.01 11.97 5.69
N ILE A 108 8.58 10.77 6.11
CA ILE A 108 7.87 9.83 5.23
C ILE A 108 6.57 10.45 4.70
N LEU A 109 5.78 11.08 5.57
CA LEU A 109 4.54 11.74 5.18
C LEU A 109 4.80 12.91 4.21
N ALA A 110 5.76 13.77 4.51
CA ALA A 110 6.13 14.89 3.66
C ALA A 110 6.61 14.42 2.27
N MET A 111 7.48 13.42 2.24
CA MET A 111 7.98 12.85 1.00
C MET A 111 6.89 12.12 0.19
N THR A 112 5.95 11.46 0.88
CA THR A 112 4.78 10.85 0.22
C THR A 112 3.93 11.94 -0.45
N VAL A 113 3.57 13.00 0.27
CA VAL A 113 2.81 14.13 -0.28
C VAL A 113 3.57 14.79 -1.44
N TYR A 114 4.88 15.03 -1.29
CA TYR A 114 5.72 15.58 -2.34
C TYR A 114 5.70 14.71 -3.60
N SER A 115 5.73 13.39 -3.45
CA SER A 115 5.75 12.41 -4.55
C SER A 115 4.39 12.22 -5.23
N LEU A 116 3.28 12.74 -4.67
CA LEU A 116 1.96 12.68 -5.33
C LEU A 116 1.90 13.47 -6.63
N SER A 117 2.74 14.49 -6.77
CA SER A 117 2.79 15.29 -8.00
C SER A 117 3.76 14.68 -9.02
N PRO A 118 3.30 14.34 -10.25
CA PRO A 118 4.17 13.80 -11.30
C PRO A 118 5.35 14.72 -11.68
N ARG A 119 5.25 16.03 -11.39
CA ARG A 119 6.33 17.00 -11.64
C ARG A 119 7.61 16.70 -10.85
N HIS A 120 7.48 15.97 -9.72
CA HIS A 120 8.57 15.61 -8.84
C HIS A 120 9.17 14.23 -9.15
N TRP A 121 8.65 13.49 -10.12
CA TRP A 121 9.14 12.17 -10.52
C TRP A 121 10.48 12.28 -11.27
N ARG A 122 11.53 12.54 -10.52
CA ARG A 122 12.89 12.71 -11.03
C ARG A 122 13.86 11.86 -10.20
N LEU A 123 15.02 11.56 -10.74
CA LEU A 123 16.07 10.83 -10.04
C LEU A 123 16.40 11.45 -8.67
N ARG A 124 16.36 12.77 -8.56
CA ARG A 124 16.55 13.49 -7.28
C ARG A 124 15.58 13.02 -6.19
N THR A 125 14.33 12.80 -6.53
CA THR A 125 13.31 12.33 -5.58
C THR A 125 13.61 10.91 -5.12
N ALA A 126 14.04 10.02 -6.02
CA ALA A 126 14.48 8.68 -5.64
C ALA A 126 15.70 8.72 -4.70
N VAL A 127 16.69 9.57 -5.00
CA VAL A 127 17.86 9.78 -4.12
C VAL A 127 17.42 10.32 -2.75
N LEU A 128 16.52 11.30 -2.70
CA LEU A 128 15.99 11.83 -1.44
C LEU A 128 15.29 10.76 -0.61
N TRP A 129 14.51 9.88 -1.25
CA TRP A 129 13.91 8.73 -0.57
C TRP A 129 14.96 7.80 0.02
N ILE A 130 15.96 7.38 -0.77
CA ILE A 130 17.01 6.44 -0.32
C ILE A 130 17.82 7.05 0.82
N VAL A 131 18.32 8.28 0.64
CA VAL A 131 19.15 8.95 1.63
C VAL A 131 18.34 9.26 2.89
N GLY A 132 17.11 9.76 2.73
CA GLY A 132 16.25 10.09 3.88
C GLY A 132 15.84 8.84 4.67
N MET A 133 15.56 7.72 4.00
CA MET A 133 15.26 6.45 4.69
C MET A 133 16.48 5.90 5.42
N ALA A 134 17.68 5.95 4.80
CA ALA A 134 18.92 5.53 5.45
C ALA A 134 19.23 6.42 6.68
N ALA A 135 19.08 7.74 6.54
CA ALA A 135 19.23 8.67 7.65
C ALA A 135 18.19 8.44 8.75
N GLY A 136 16.94 8.16 8.38
CA GLY A 136 15.86 7.82 9.31
C GLY A 136 16.14 6.55 10.11
N LEU A 137 16.63 5.49 9.47
CA LEU A 137 17.03 4.25 10.12
C LEU A 137 18.20 4.52 11.10
N ALA A 138 19.22 5.27 10.68
CA ALA A 138 20.36 5.65 11.52
C ALA A 138 19.90 6.49 12.72
N LEU A 139 18.99 7.44 12.51
CA LEU A 139 18.42 8.27 13.57
C LEU A 139 17.66 7.45 14.60
N MET A 140 16.80 6.51 14.15
CA MET A 140 16.06 5.64 15.06
C MET A 140 16.95 4.70 15.85
N GLN A 141 18.02 4.17 15.24
CA GLN A 141 18.96 3.30 15.92
C GLN A 141 19.84 4.06 16.91
N GLY A 142 20.21 5.29 16.59
CA GLY A 142 21.17 6.06 17.39
C GLY A 142 22.56 5.45 17.41
N GLY A 143 23.31 5.74 18.48
CA GLY A 143 24.71 5.27 18.64
C GLY A 143 25.72 6.13 17.89
N VAL A 144 25.30 7.17 17.19
CA VAL A 144 26.12 8.17 16.50
C VAL A 144 25.76 9.57 16.99
N PHE A 145 26.67 10.53 16.87
CA PHE A 145 26.45 11.93 17.26
C PHE A 145 25.98 12.12 18.72
N GLY A 146 26.39 11.25 19.64
CA GLY A 146 25.99 11.33 21.05
C GLY A 146 24.56 10.85 21.34
N LEU A 147 23.85 10.31 20.36
CA LEU A 147 22.49 9.78 20.55
C LEU A 147 22.54 8.41 21.21
N ALA A 148 21.71 8.18 22.22
CA ALA A 148 21.57 6.88 22.87
C ALA A 148 21.15 5.81 21.86
N ARG A 149 21.77 4.61 21.94
CA ARG A 149 21.44 3.49 21.06
C ARG A 149 20.09 2.87 21.47
N VAL A 150 19.17 2.75 20.54
CA VAL A 150 17.88 2.09 20.72
C VAL A 150 17.83 0.84 19.83
N PRO A 151 17.87 -0.37 20.41
CA PRO A 151 17.85 -1.60 19.63
C PRO A 151 16.54 -1.76 18.87
N THR A 152 16.57 -2.40 17.72
CA THR A 152 15.42 -2.67 16.85
C THR A 152 14.31 -3.44 17.55
N ALA A 153 14.64 -4.26 18.55
CA ALA A 153 13.69 -4.96 19.40
C ALA A 153 12.75 -4.00 20.19
N SER A 154 13.19 -2.76 20.42
CA SER A 154 12.38 -1.72 21.07
C SER A 154 11.62 -0.84 20.09
N TRP A 155 11.74 -1.09 18.79
CA TRP A 155 11.00 -0.34 17.79
C TRP A 155 9.60 -0.90 17.64
N GLY A 156 8.61 -0.03 17.42
CA GLY A 156 7.22 -0.46 17.27
C GLY A 156 6.31 0.67 16.80
N GLY A 157 5.03 0.36 16.71
CA GLY A 157 3.99 1.31 16.38
C GLY A 157 4.04 1.82 14.93
N LEU A 158 3.51 3.03 14.74
CA LEU A 158 3.40 3.67 13.44
C LEU A 158 4.72 3.84 12.69
N PRO A 159 5.85 4.26 13.32
CA PRO A 159 7.14 4.44 12.64
C PRO A 159 7.62 3.17 11.97
N VAL A 160 7.57 2.04 12.67
CA VAL A 160 7.99 0.74 12.11
C VAL A 160 7.09 0.32 10.97
N THR A 161 5.79 0.51 11.09
CA THR A 161 4.82 0.21 10.03
C THR A 161 5.13 1.01 8.77
N LEU A 162 5.35 2.32 8.90
CA LEU A 162 5.68 3.19 7.77
C LEU A 162 7.04 2.85 7.16
N LEU A 163 8.07 2.62 7.99
CA LEU A 163 9.39 2.20 7.53
C LEU A 163 9.33 0.90 6.73
N LEU A 164 8.71 -0.13 7.29
CA LEU A 164 8.57 -1.42 6.61
C LEU A 164 7.79 -1.29 5.31
N ALA A 165 6.68 -0.54 5.31
CA ALA A 165 5.88 -0.33 4.11
C ALA A 165 6.70 0.35 2.99
N VAL A 166 7.36 1.47 3.30
CA VAL A 166 8.13 2.23 2.31
C VAL A 166 9.35 1.45 1.83
N CYS A 167 10.13 0.85 2.74
CA CYS A 167 11.31 0.08 2.37
C CYS A 167 10.93 -1.15 1.54
N SER A 168 9.88 -1.87 1.95
CA SER A 168 9.48 -3.10 1.26
C SER A 168 8.87 -2.83 -0.10
N LEU A 169 8.05 -1.78 -0.26
CA LEU A 169 7.52 -1.37 -1.56
C LEU A 169 8.63 -0.81 -2.46
N GLY A 170 9.53 0.02 -1.89
CA GLY A 170 10.65 0.60 -2.63
C GLY A 170 11.61 -0.46 -3.17
N ALA A 171 12.00 -1.44 -2.34
CA ALA A 171 12.84 -2.56 -2.76
C ALA A 171 12.06 -3.59 -3.59
N GLY A 172 10.78 -3.76 -3.33
CA GLY A 172 9.89 -4.67 -4.05
C GLY A 172 9.63 -4.24 -5.50
N LEU A 173 9.63 -2.94 -5.78
CA LEU A 173 9.37 -2.42 -7.13
C LEU A 173 10.39 -2.91 -8.16
N PRO A 174 11.72 -2.71 -8.00
CA PRO A 174 12.71 -3.21 -8.96
C PRO A 174 12.68 -4.74 -9.06
N LEU A 175 12.49 -5.46 -7.96
CA LEU A 175 12.34 -6.91 -7.99
C LEU A 175 11.08 -7.34 -8.74
N GLY A 176 9.96 -6.63 -8.55
CA GLY A 176 8.72 -6.85 -9.28
C GLY A 176 8.86 -6.63 -10.78
N VAL A 177 9.60 -5.59 -11.19
CA VAL A 177 9.94 -5.37 -12.61
C VAL A 177 10.75 -6.54 -13.16
N LEU A 178 11.79 -6.99 -12.44
CA LEU A 178 12.61 -8.12 -12.86
C LEU A 178 11.80 -9.41 -13.00
N LEU A 179 10.92 -9.71 -12.04
CA LEU A 179 10.02 -10.87 -12.09
C LEU A 179 9.03 -10.78 -13.26
N ALA A 180 8.45 -9.61 -13.50
CA ALA A 180 7.53 -9.38 -14.63
C ALA A 180 8.20 -9.57 -15.98
N LEU A 181 9.42 -9.04 -16.13
CA LEU A 181 10.23 -9.20 -17.34
C LEU A 181 10.69 -10.67 -17.52
N GLY A 182 11.14 -11.31 -16.43
CA GLY A 182 11.53 -12.72 -16.45
C GLY A 182 10.38 -13.63 -16.88
N ARG A 183 9.14 -13.37 -16.39
CA ARG A 183 7.94 -14.11 -16.80
C ARG A 183 7.62 -13.97 -18.29
N ARG A 184 7.95 -12.84 -18.92
CA ARG A 184 7.73 -12.56 -20.35
C ARG A 184 8.93 -12.88 -21.22
N GLY A 185 10.10 -13.12 -20.64
CA GLY A 185 11.34 -13.35 -21.35
C GLY A 185 11.31 -14.64 -22.19
N SER A 186 12.20 -14.71 -23.17
CA SER A 186 12.40 -15.87 -24.04
C SER A 186 13.17 -17.00 -23.36
N LEU A 187 13.88 -16.71 -22.27
CA LEU A 187 14.69 -17.69 -21.53
C LEU A 187 13.76 -18.60 -20.67
N PRO A 188 13.65 -19.90 -20.97
CA PRO A 188 12.69 -20.78 -20.28
C PRO A 188 12.97 -20.92 -18.78
N THR A 189 14.24 -20.94 -18.37
CA THR A 189 14.63 -21.02 -16.95
C THR A 189 14.21 -19.77 -16.19
N ALA A 190 14.47 -18.57 -16.70
CA ALA A 190 14.07 -17.31 -16.05
C ALA A 190 12.54 -17.21 -15.94
N ARG A 191 11.83 -17.63 -16.98
CA ARG A 191 10.36 -17.69 -16.98
C ARG A 191 9.84 -18.66 -15.92
N PHE A 192 10.38 -19.88 -15.83
CA PHE A 192 9.94 -20.88 -14.86
C PHE A 192 10.15 -20.40 -13.43
N ILE A 193 11.35 -19.85 -13.11
CA ILE A 193 11.67 -19.32 -11.78
C ILE A 193 10.74 -18.14 -11.44
N SER A 194 10.56 -17.18 -12.35
CA SER A 194 9.72 -16.01 -12.10
C SER A 194 8.26 -16.40 -11.88
N VAL A 195 7.71 -17.31 -12.69
CA VAL A 195 6.34 -17.82 -12.53
C VAL A 195 6.22 -18.54 -11.19
N GLY A 196 7.15 -19.43 -10.86
CA GLY A 196 7.13 -20.19 -9.61
C GLY A 196 7.14 -19.26 -8.38
N ILE A 197 8.02 -18.26 -8.34
CA ILE A 197 8.07 -17.29 -7.24
C ILE A 197 6.76 -16.50 -7.14
N ILE A 198 6.26 -15.95 -8.26
CA ILE A 198 5.04 -15.15 -8.27
C ILE A 198 3.85 -15.96 -7.77
N GLU A 199 3.62 -17.15 -8.33
CA GLU A 199 2.46 -17.96 -7.98
C GLU A 199 2.56 -18.50 -6.54
N LEU A 200 3.75 -18.93 -6.09
CA LEU A 200 3.96 -19.38 -4.72
C LEU A 200 3.66 -18.29 -3.70
N ILE A 201 4.25 -17.11 -3.88
CA ILE A 201 4.09 -16.00 -2.91
C ILE A 201 2.67 -15.46 -2.91
N ARG A 202 2.02 -15.35 -4.06
CA ARG A 202 0.62 -14.89 -4.16
C ARG A 202 -0.39 -15.93 -3.69
N GLY A 203 -0.03 -17.22 -3.68
CA GLY A 203 -0.84 -18.30 -3.13
C GLY A 203 -0.81 -18.36 -1.59
N LEU A 204 0.15 -17.69 -0.95
CA LEU A 204 0.28 -17.70 0.50
C LEU A 204 -0.34 -16.44 1.14
N PRO A 205 -1.08 -16.57 2.25
CA PRO A 205 -1.47 -15.43 3.05
C PRO A 205 -0.23 -14.69 3.58
N LEU A 206 -0.25 -13.34 3.55
CA LEU A 206 0.86 -12.53 4.06
C LEU A 206 1.26 -12.90 5.50
N VAL A 207 0.27 -13.17 6.35
CA VAL A 207 0.50 -13.56 7.75
C VAL A 207 1.32 -14.84 7.85
N SER A 208 1.04 -15.84 7.00
CA SER A 208 1.80 -17.09 6.96
C SER A 208 3.25 -16.86 6.52
N LEU A 209 3.47 -15.98 5.54
CA LEU A 209 4.82 -15.61 5.08
C LEU A 209 5.61 -14.91 6.19
N LEU A 210 4.98 -13.97 6.91
CA LEU A 210 5.61 -13.29 8.04
C LEU A 210 5.91 -14.26 9.20
N PHE A 211 5.01 -15.21 9.45
CA PHE A 211 5.22 -16.25 10.46
C PHE A 211 6.43 -17.14 10.10
N MET A 212 6.50 -17.57 8.84
CA MET A 212 7.65 -18.33 8.34
C MET A 212 8.97 -17.54 8.49
N ALA A 213 8.99 -16.28 8.11
CA ALA A 213 10.17 -15.44 8.25
C ALA A 213 10.55 -15.18 9.72
N SER A 214 9.58 -15.05 10.61
CA SER A 214 9.82 -14.72 12.01
C SER A 214 10.19 -15.91 12.87
N ILE A 215 9.61 -17.08 12.63
CA ILE A 215 9.74 -18.26 13.48
C ILE A 215 10.50 -19.40 12.77
N VAL A 216 10.10 -19.76 11.55
CA VAL A 216 10.69 -20.92 10.87
C VAL A 216 12.11 -20.62 10.40
N LEU A 217 12.33 -19.45 9.79
CA LEU A 217 13.65 -19.09 9.27
C LEU A 217 14.78 -19.12 10.35
N PRO A 218 14.59 -18.56 11.55
CA PRO A 218 15.64 -18.68 12.61
C PRO A 218 15.98 -20.10 13.02
N ILE A 219 15.00 -21.00 13.01
CA ILE A 219 15.21 -22.43 13.35
C ILE A 219 16.04 -23.13 12.26
N MET A 220 15.89 -22.70 11.02
CA MET A 220 16.63 -23.28 9.87
C MET A 220 18.05 -22.71 9.71
N LEU A 221 18.37 -21.60 10.39
CA LEU A 221 19.71 -21.00 10.31
C LEU A 221 20.74 -21.86 11.06
N PRO A 222 22.00 -21.91 10.58
CA PRO A 222 23.09 -22.56 11.29
C PRO A 222 23.29 -21.96 12.69
N ALA A 223 23.78 -22.79 13.62
CA ALA A 223 24.06 -22.34 14.98
C ALA A 223 25.01 -21.11 14.98
N GLY A 224 24.63 -20.08 15.72
CA GLY A 224 25.38 -18.83 15.80
C GLY A 224 25.00 -17.76 14.77
N MET A 225 24.21 -18.09 13.75
CA MET A 225 23.65 -17.07 12.83
C MET A 225 22.31 -16.54 13.35
N THR A 226 22.26 -15.23 13.59
CA THR A 226 21.02 -14.55 13.96
C THR A 226 20.76 -13.39 13.00
N ILE A 227 19.56 -13.34 12.43
CA ILE A 227 19.10 -12.22 11.62
C ILE A 227 18.09 -11.44 12.44
N ASP A 228 18.24 -10.13 12.46
CA ASP A 228 17.31 -9.23 13.16
C ASP A 228 15.86 -9.46 12.72
N SER A 229 14.91 -9.42 13.67
CA SER A 229 13.49 -9.71 13.41
C SER A 229 12.84 -8.71 12.45
N LEU A 230 13.23 -7.43 12.57
CA LEU A 230 12.73 -6.37 11.70
C LEU A 230 13.24 -6.58 10.25
N LEU A 231 14.50 -6.98 10.10
CA LEU A 231 15.09 -7.28 8.79
C LEU A 231 14.40 -8.50 8.14
N ARG A 232 14.12 -9.55 8.91
CA ARG A 232 13.38 -10.72 8.41
C ARG A 232 11.98 -10.36 7.93
N ALA A 233 11.25 -9.56 8.73
CA ALA A 233 9.93 -9.06 8.34
C ALA A 233 10.03 -8.18 7.07
N GLY A 234 11.02 -7.30 6.99
CA GLY A 234 11.26 -6.44 5.83
C GLY A 234 11.55 -7.24 4.55
N ILE A 235 12.36 -8.30 4.63
CA ILE A 235 12.63 -9.19 3.49
C ILE A 235 11.34 -9.90 3.04
N ALA A 236 10.57 -10.46 3.98
CA ALA A 236 9.33 -11.14 3.66
C ALA A 236 8.31 -10.21 2.98
N LEU A 237 8.14 -8.99 3.52
CA LEU A 237 7.29 -7.96 2.93
C LEU A 237 7.79 -7.50 1.55
N THR A 238 9.10 -7.44 1.35
CA THR A 238 9.70 -7.07 0.06
C THR A 238 9.41 -8.12 -0.99
N VAL A 239 9.59 -9.40 -0.67
CA VAL A 239 9.30 -10.52 -1.59
C VAL A 239 7.80 -10.57 -1.90
N PHE A 240 6.96 -10.38 -0.90
CA PHE A 240 5.51 -10.31 -1.08
C PHE A 240 5.13 -9.15 -2.01
N SER A 241 5.61 -7.95 -1.73
CA SER A 241 5.36 -6.76 -2.56
C SER A 241 5.85 -6.95 -4.00
N ALA A 242 7.03 -7.54 -4.19
CA ALA A 242 7.60 -7.80 -5.51
C ALA A 242 6.71 -8.73 -6.35
N ALA A 243 6.17 -9.80 -5.76
CA ALA A 243 5.30 -10.73 -6.46
C ALA A 243 3.98 -10.09 -6.92
N TYR A 244 3.37 -9.25 -6.06
CA TYR A 244 2.15 -8.51 -6.41
C TYR A 244 2.42 -7.41 -7.44
N LEU A 245 3.51 -6.65 -7.29
CA LEU A 245 3.92 -5.63 -8.26
C LEU A 245 4.24 -6.23 -9.62
N ALA A 246 4.88 -7.41 -9.66
CA ALA A 246 5.14 -8.12 -10.92
C ALA A 246 3.85 -8.38 -11.70
N GLU A 247 2.78 -8.74 -11.03
CA GLU A 247 1.50 -9.01 -11.68
C GLU A 247 0.80 -7.73 -12.14
N VAL A 248 0.88 -6.66 -11.35
CA VAL A 248 0.38 -5.32 -11.75
C VAL A 248 1.11 -4.82 -13.00
N ILE A 249 2.45 -4.94 -13.01
CA ILE A 249 3.28 -4.54 -14.15
C ILE A 249 2.94 -5.40 -15.38
N ARG A 250 2.78 -6.73 -15.20
CA ARG A 250 2.35 -7.62 -16.29
C ARG A 250 1.01 -7.18 -16.87
N GLY A 251 0.04 -6.88 -16.03
CA GLY A 251 -1.28 -6.39 -16.43
C GLY A 251 -1.19 -5.08 -17.22
N GLY A 252 -0.38 -4.12 -16.73
CA GLY A 252 -0.13 -2.85 -17.44
C GLY A 252 0.51 -3.05 -18.81
N LEU A 253 1.49 -3.94 -18.91
CA LEU A 253 2.14 -4.27 -20.18
C LEU A 253 1.20 -4.97 -21.18
N GLN A 254 0.23 -5.74 -20.69
CA GLN A 254 -0.77 -6.40 -21.54
C GLN A 254 -1.87 -5.44 -22.02
N ALA A 255 -2.10 -4.35 -21.30
CA ALA A 255 -3.08 -3.33 -21.69
C ALA A 255 -2.62 -2.47 -22.88
N ILE A 256 -1.34 -2.54 -23.29
CA ILE A 256 -0.82 -1.82 -24.45
C ILE A 256 -1.33 -2.51 -25.73
N PRO A 257 -2.04 -1.77 -26.61
CA PRO A 257 -2.55 -2.33 -27.86
C PRO A 257 -1.43 -2.88 -28.75
N PRO A 258 -1.60 -4.05 -29.41
CA PRO A 258 -0.57 -4.66 -30.26
C PRO A 258 -0.03 -3.72 -31.36
N GLY A 259 -0.88 -2.87 -31.92
CA GLY A 259 -0.51 -1.89 -32.94
C GLY A 259 0.57 -0.90 -32.49
N GLN A 260 0.71 -0.62 -31.20
CA GLN A 260 1.81 0.22 -30.69
C GLN A 260 3.17 -0.47 -30.86
N ALA A 261 3.22 -1.77 -30.57
CA ALA A 261 4.43 -2.57 -30.76
C ALA A 261 4.76 -2.76 -32.24
N GLU A 262 3.76 -2.90 -33.11
CA GLU A 262 3.92 -3.00 -34.56
C GLU A 262 4.42 -1.68 -35.16
N ALA A 263 3.86 -0.55 -34.75
CA ALA A 263 4.27 0.78 -35.14
C ALA A 263 5.73 1.08 -34.73
N SER A 264 6.12 0.71 -33.52
CA SER A 264 7.50 0.90 -33.03
C SER A 264 8.50 0.10 -33.89
N ARG A 265 8.17 -1.14 -34.21
CA ARG A 265 9.01 -1.98 -35.10
C ARG A 265 9.11 -1.42 -36.51
N ALA A 266 8.02 -0.90 -37.07
CA ALA A 266 8.02 -0.26 -38.37
C ALA A 266 8.94 0.98 -38.44
N LEU A 267 9.12 1.66 -37.31
CA LEU A 267 10.04 2.79 -37.15
C LEU A 267 11.48 2.37 -36.76
N GLY A 268 11.78 1.06 -36.72
CA GLY A 268 13.09 0.56 -36.33
C GLY A 268 13.44 0.71 -34.86
N LEU A 269 12.47 1.02 -33.98
CA LEU A 269 12.68 1.12 -32.57
C LEU A 269 12.78 -0.29 -31.97
N SER A 270 13.84 -0.54 -31.20
CA SER A 270 13.97 -1.75 -30.37
C SER A 270 13.21 -1.62 -29.07
N TRP A 271 12.90 -2.77 -28.47
CA TRP A 271 12.35 -2.83 -27.11
C TRP A 271 13.35 -2.32 -26.09
#